data_89ece03d076b8c03620d80272fe34a00
#
_entry.id   89ece03d076b8c03620d80272fe34a00
#
_cell.length_a   1.000
_cell.length_b   1.000
_cell.length_c   1.000
_cell.angle_alpha   90.00
_cell.angle_beta   90.00
_cell.angle_gamma   90.00
#
_symmetry.space_group_name_H-M   'P 1'
#
loop_
_entity.id
_entity.type
_entity.pdbx_description
1 polymer ?
#
loop_
_entity_poly.entity_id
_entity_poly.type
_entity_poly.pdbx_seq_one_letter_code
_entity_poly.pdbx_strand_id
1 'polypeptide(L)' 'MGRPTEKMLSFARDIYDALGGEEPDWNDFDSVHEYIDLNKSDYYELRRDDL' A
#
# COMPACT_ATOMS: atom_id res chain seq x y z
N MET A 1 6.48 -6.74 16.12
CA MET A 1 5.35 -6.81 16.16
C MET A 1 4.41 -5.73 16.40
N GLY A 2 4.27 -4.71 15.78
CA GLY A 2 3.28 -3.71 15.93
C GLY A 2 2.19 -3.81 14.90
N ARG A 3 1.13 -3.09 15.14
CA ARG A 3 0.10 -2.94 14.13
C ARG A 3 0.48 -1.78 13.23
N PRO A 4 0.03 -1.82 11.97
CA PRO A 4 0.24 -0.68 11.09
C PRO A 4 -0.44 0.56 11.62
N THR A 5 0.13 1.73 11.34
CA THR A 5 -0.51 2.97 11.71
C THR A 5 -1.71 3.23 10.80
N GLU A 6 -2.58 4.13 11.21
CA GLU A 6 -3.73 4.46 10.38
C GLU A 6 -3.28 5.06 9.04
N LYS A 7 -2.22 5.85 9.05
CA LYS A 7 -1.70 6.41 7.81
C LYS A 7 -1.19 5.32 6.88
N MET A 8 -0.48 4.33 7.44
CA MET A 8 -0.02 3.22 6.64
C MET A 8 -1.17 2.45 6.03
N LEU A 9 -2.17 2.15 6.84
CA LEU A 9 -3.33 1.41 6.37
C LEU A 9 -4.05 2.18 5.27
N SER A 10 -4.24 3.47 5.47
CA SER A 10 -4.91 4.30 4.50
C SER A 10 -4.17 4.31 3.17
N PHE A 11 -2.86 4.47 3.23
CA PHE A 11 -2.03 4.49 2.03
C PHE A 11 -2.04 3.13 1.32
N ALA A 12 -1.88 2.06 2.10
CA ALA A 12 -1.88 0.71 1.53
C ALA A 12 -3.22 0.39 0.87
N ARG A 13 -4.30 0.83 1.48
CA ARG A 13 -5.63 0.60 0.90
C ARG A 13 -5.82 1.38 -0.39
N ASP A 14 -5.29 2.60 -0.44
CA ASP A 14 -5.33 3.37 -1.67
C ASP A 14 -4.58 2.65 -2.78
N ILE A 15 -3.40 2.11 -2.45
CA ILE A 15 -2.62 1.35 -3.42
C ILE A 15 -3.41 0.13 -3.88
N TYR A 16 -3.98 -0.58 -2.94
CA TYR A 16 -4.74 -1.78 -3.26
C TYR A 16 -5.94 -1.45 -4.14
N ASP A 17 -6.62 -0.37 -3.82
CA ASP A 17 -7.78 0.06 -4.59
C ASP A 17 -7.39 0.42 -6.03
N ALA A 18 -6.23 0.99 -6.21
CA ALA A 18 -5.75 1.42 -7.52
C ALA A 18 -5.16 0.28 -8.34
N LEU A 19 -4.37 -0.57 -7.71
CA LEU A 19 -3.63 -1.60 -8.41
C LEU A 19 -4.23 -2.99 -8.32
N GLY A 20 -4.92 -3.27 -7.23
CA GLY A 20 -5.45 -4.60 -6.98
C GLY A 20 -4.34 -5.56 -6.56
N GLY A 21 -4.50 -6.83 -6.91
CA GLY A 21 -3.51 -7.83 -6.59
C GLY A 21 -3.77 -8.49 -5.25
N GLU A 22 -2.73 -9.06 -4.66
CA GLU A 22 -2.87 -9.77 -3.40
C GLU A 22 -2.88 -8.79 -2.23
N GLU A 23 -3.78 -9.03 -1.31
CA GLU A 23 -3.85 -8.19 -0.11
C GLU A 23 -2.75 -8.55 0.86
N PRO A 24 -2.19 -7.56 1.55
CA PRO A 24 -1.27 -7.84 2.64
C PRO A 24 -2.05 -8.24 3.88
N ASP A 25 -1.33 -8.64 4.92
CA ASP A 25 -1.97 -8.86 6.21
C ASP A 25 -2.18 -7.49 6.86
N TRP A 26 -3.43 -7.02 6.84
CA TRP A 26 -3.76 -5.68 7.31
C TRP A 26 -3.49 -5.46 8.79
N ASN A 27 -3.26 -6.54 9.53
CA ASN A 27 -2.99 -6.45 10.96
C ASN A 27 -1.51 -6.55 11.31
N ASP A 28 -0.66 -6.75 10.31
CA ASP A 28 0.76 -6.93 10.53
C ASP A 28 1.54 -5.77 9.92
N PHE A 29 2.29 -5.06 10.74
CA PHE A 29 3.06 -3.91 10.30
C PHE A 29 4.00 -4.26 9.15
N ASP A 30 4.77 -5.34 9.32
CA ASP A 30 5.76 -5.71 8.32
C ASP A 30 5.11 -6.08 7.00
N SER A 31 3.99 -6.78 7.06
CA SER A 31 3.28 -7.19 5.86
C SER A 31 2.76 -5.98 5.09
N VAL A 32 2.14 -5.03 5.78
CA VAL A 32 1.62 -3.83 5.15
C VAL A 32 2.76 -2.97 4.63
N HIS A 33 3.82 -2.84 5.41
CA HIS A 33 4.97 -2.05 5.00
C HIS A 33 5.59 -2.61 3.72
N GLU A 34 5.76 -3.92 3.67
CA GLU A 34 6.33 -4.57 2.50
C GLU A 34 5.42 -4.39 1.28
N TYR A 35 4.12 -4.51 1.49
CA TYR A 35 3.16 -4.32 0.41
C TYR A 35 3.31 -2.91 -0.19
N ILE A 36 3.39 -1.90 0.67
CA ILE A 36 3.55 -0.53 0.23
C ILE A 36 4.86 -0.37 -0.53
N ASP A 37 5.94 -0.90 0.04
CA ASP A 37 7.26 -0.76 -0.55
C ASP A 37 7.34 -1.41 -1.94
N LEU A 38 6.70 -2.55 -2.10
CA LEU A 38 6.73 -3.26 -3.37
C LEU A 38 5.85 -2.60 -4.43
N ASN A 39 4.79 -1.93 -4.01
CA ASN A 39 3.81 -1.43 -4.95
C ASN A 39 3.78 0.08 -5.12
N LYS A 40 4.47 0.81 -4.26
CA LYS A 40 4.37 2.27 -4.31
C LYS A 40 4.89 2.86 -5.62
N SER A 41 5.90 2.23 -6.21
CA SER A 41 6.45 2.73 -7.48
C SER A 41 5.39 2.68 -8.57
N ASP A 42 4.71 1.54 -8.67
CA ASP A 42 3.65 1.39 -9.67
C ASP A 42 2.50 2.36 -9.39
N TYR A 43 2.20 2.54 -8.11
CA TYR A 43 1.14 3.45 -7.73
C TYR A 43 1.47 4.89 -8.14
N TYR A 44 2.70 5.31 -7.89
CA TYR A 44 3.11 6.66 -8.25
C TYR A 44 3.15 6.84 -9.76
N GLU A 45 3.58 5.83 -10.49
CA GLU A 45 3.57 5.92 -11.94
C GLU A 45 2.16 6.05 -12.49
N LEU A 46 1.23 5.32 -11.89
CA LEU A 46 -0.16 5.41 -12.31
C LEU A 46 -0.70 6.82 -12.12
N ARG A 47 -0.32 7.46 -11.01
CA ARG A 47 -0.80 8.81 -10.72
C ARG A 47 -0.08 9.89 -11.51
N ARG A 48 1.09 9.59 -12.04
CA ARG A 48 1.83 10.58 -12.81
C ARG A 48 1.10 10.97 -14.07
N ASP A 49 0.26 10.10 -14.56
CA ASP A 49 -0.48 10.42 -15.79
C ASP A 49 -1.46 11.56 -15.60
N ASP A 50 -1.73 11.94 -14.38
CA ASP A 50 -2.65 13.05 -14.12
C ASP A 50 -2.00 14.41 -14.25
N LEU A 51 -0.73 14.47 -14.52
CA LEU A 51 -0.04 15.75 -14.65
C LEU A 51 -0.08 16.31 -16.09
#